data_0345ff502702adb8784fb7a748269a8f
#
_entry.id   0345ff502702adb8784fb7a748269a8f
#
_cell.length_a   1.000
_cell.length_b   1.000
_cell.length_c   1.000
_cell.angle_alpha   90.00
_cell.angle_beta   90.00
_cell.angle_gamma   90.00
#
_symmetry.space_group_name_H-M   'P 1'
#
loop_
_entity.id
_entity.type
_entity.pdbx_description
1 polymer ?
#
loop_
_entity_poly.entity_id
_entity_poly.type
_entity_poly.pdbx_seq_one_letter_code
_entity_poly.pdbx_strand_id
1 'polypeptide(L)'
;VSRQGLIIDPGAEARAILKAVSELGLSIPLIVVTHAHFDHIGAVPAVKEATGAELAVHEAEASVKMGGFARLLSSMAGGSFSRPPQPERLLRDGDIIEIDGLHFTVLHTPGHSPGGISLYGHGMVFTGDTLFNYGVGRSDFPGCSHRQLIQSIKTKLMSLPDDTLVYPGHGPATTIGEERRGNPFL
;
A
#
# COMPACT_ATOMS: atom_id res chain seq x y z
N VAL A 1 -14.34 24.60 6.25
CA VAL A 1 -14.16 23.18 6.65
C VAL A 1 -13.10 22.63 5.73
N SER A 2 -11.92 22.29 6.26
CA SER A 2 -10.87 21.64 5.47
C SER A 2 -11.33 20.21 5.18
N ARG A 3 -11.38 19.81 3.91
CA ARG A 3 -11.59 18.42 3.52
C ARG A 3 -10.36 17.61 3.93
N GLN A 4 -10.58 16.44 4.52
CA GLN A 4 -9.47 15.53 4.84
C GLN A 4 -9.33 14.46 3.77
N GLY A 5 -8.11 13.95 3.62
CA GLY A 5 -7.79 12.84 2.74
C GLY A 5 -6.71 11.95 3.34
N LEU A 6 -6.46 10.83 2.72
CA LEU A 6 -5.33 9.98 3.06
C LEU A 6 -4.42 9.79 1.83
N ILE A 7 -3.15 9.54 2.08
CA ILE A 7 -2.19 9.17 1.05
C ILE A 7 -1.84 7.70 1.24
N ILE A 8 -1.88 6.93 0.14
CA ILE A 8 -1.50 5.52 0.12
C ILE A 8 -0.21 5.41 -0.69
N ASP A 9 0.79 4.72 -0.14
CA ASP A 9 2.06 4.39 -0.77
C ASP A 9 2.76 5.59 -1.46
N PRO A 10 3.16 6.64 -0.76
CA PRO A 10 3.93 7.71 -1.37
C PRO A 10 5.36 7.24 -1.68
N GLY A 11 5.53 6.58 -2.83
CA GLY A 11 6.76 5.91 -3.24
C GLY A 11 7.86 6.86 -3.71
N ALA A 12 7.49 7.90 -4.47
CA ALA A 12 8.43 8.86 -5.05
C ALA A 12 7.77 10.24 -5.24
N GLU A 13 8.53 11.20 -5.78
CA GLU A 13 8.04 12.51 -6.22
C GLU A 13 7.22 13.30 -5.16
N ALA A 14 7.72 13.39 -3.93
CA ALA A 14 7.05 14.10 -2.83
C ALA A 14 6.54 15.49 -3.22
N ARG A 15 7.27 16.24 -4.07
CA ARG A 15 6.85 17.57 -4.53
C ARG A 15 5.57 17.53 -5.35
N ALA A 16 5.41 16.54 -6.22
CA ALA A 16 4.21 16.37 -7.04
C ALA A 16 3.01 16.00 -6.16
N ILE A 17 3.21 15.09 -5.20
CA ILE A 17 2.18 14.70 -4.22
C ILE A 17 1.73 15.91 -3.41
N LEU A 18 2.65 16.67 -2.83
CA LEU A 18 2.35 17.84 -1.99
C LEU A 18 1.68 18.97 -2.80
N LYS A 19 2.07 19.13 -4.06
CA LYS A 19 1.42 20.07 -4.98
C LYS A 19 -0.05 19.67 -5.18
N ALA A 20 -0.34 18.41 -5.47
CA ALA A 20 -1.70 17.91 -5.63
C ALA A 20 -2.54 18.09 -4.36
N VAL A 21 -1.98 17.78 -3.18
CA VAL A 21 -2.62 18.03 -1.88
C VAL A 21 -3.02 19.50 -1.71
N SER A 22 -2.10 20.41 -2.04
CA SER A 22 -2.34 21.86 -1.96
C SER A 22 -3.40 22.33 -2.95
N GLU A 23 -3.32 21.89 -4.21
CA GLU A 23 -4.28 22.27 -5.26
C GLU A 23 -5.70 21.77 -4.96
N LEU A 24 -5.82 20.61 -4.33
CA LEU A 24 -7.10 20.04 -3.90
C LEU A 24 -7.60 20.64 -2.57
N GLY A 25 -6.79 21.44 -1.87
CA GLY A 25 -7.14 22.02 -0.58
C GLY A 25 -7.39 20.97 0.50
N LEU A 26 -6.61 19.89 0.49
CA LEU A 26 -6.74 18.79 1.44
C LEU A 26 -5.82 18.97 2.65
N SER A 27 -6.30 18.55 3.83
CA SER A 27 -5.41 18.20 4.93
C SER A 27 -5.24 16.68 4.97
N ILE A 28 -4.03 16.22 5.26
CA ILE A 28 -3.69 14.80 5.24
C ILE A 28 -3.33 14.35 6.65
N PRO A 29 -4.28 13.79 7.41
CA PRO A 29 -4.01 13.28 8.75
C PRO A 29 -3.29 11.91 8.76
N LEU A 30 -3.36 11.14 7.65
CA LEU A 30 -2.84 9.78 7.62
C LEU A 30 -2.16 9.44 6.29
N ILE A 31 -0.99 8.81 6.40
CA ILE A 31 -0.31 8.08 5.32
C ILE A 31 -0.45 6.59 5.64
N VAL A 32 -0.94 5.81 4.70
CA VAL A 32 -1.01 4.35 4.81
C VAL A 32 -0.02 3.72 3.85
N VAL A 33 0.77 2.78 4.33
CA VAL A 33 1.69 2.01 3.49
C VAL A 33 1.18 0.58 3.40
N THR A 34 0.93 0.13 2.16
CA THR A 34 0.44 -1.24 1.91
C THR A 34 1.51 -2.27 2.22
N HIS A 35 2.78 -1.95 1.94
CA HIS A 35 3.94 -2.76 2.29
C HIS A 35 5.23 -1.91 2.21
N ALA A 36 6.30 -2.36 2.85
CA ALA A 36 7.50 -1.53 3.08
C ALA A 36 8.59 -1.64 2.00
N HIS A 37 8.26 -1.90 0.73
CA HIS A 37 9.22 -1.82 -0.34
C HIS A 37 9.55 -0.36 -0.68
N PHE A 38 10.78 -0.12 -1.18
CA PHE A 38 11.34 1.23 -1.34
C PHE A 38 10.53 2.14 -2.26
N ASP A 39 9.94 1.55 -3.30
CA ASP A 39 9.11 2.21 -4.29
C ASP A 39 7.70 2.57 -3.80
N HIS A 40 7.33 2.10 -2.61
CA HIS A 40 6.09 2.48 -1.90
C HIS A 40 6.32 3.45 -0.74
N ILE A 41 7.57 3.57 -0.25
CA ILE A 41 7.88 4.38 0.94
C ILE A 41 8.87 5.52 0.71
N GLY A 42 9.44 5.63 -0.47
CA GLY A 42 10.57 6.56 -0.74
C GLY A 42 10.25 8.02 -0.48
N ALA A 43 9.01 8.47 -0.68
CA ALA A 43 8.59 9.83 -0.39
C ALA A 43 7.95 10.00 1.02
N VAL A 44 7.72 8.91 1.77
CA VAL A 44 7.10 8.96 3.11
C VAL A 44 7.76 9.99 4.03
N PRO A 45 9.09 10.07 4.18
CA PRO A 45 9.70 11.03 5.08
C PRO A 45 9.34 12.47 4.75
N ALA A 46 9.46 12.84 3.47
CA ALA A 46 9.20 14.22 3.03
C ALA A 46 7.71 14.59 3.08
N VAL A 47 6.84 13.66 2.69
CA VAL A 47 5.38 13.88 2.74
C VAL A 47 4.91 13.99 4.18
N LYS A 48 5.39 13.11 5.07
CA LYS A 48 5.06 13.14 6.51
C LYS A 48 5.53 14.43 7.17
N GLU A 49 6.77 14.87 6.90
CA GLU A 49 7.29 16.13 7.44
C GLU A 49 6.45 17.33 7.01
N ALA A 50 6.05 17.38 5.73
CA ALA A 50 5.29 18.50 5.18
C ALA A 50 3.82 18.53 5.63
N THR A 51 3.21 17.37 5.88
CA THR A 51 1.77 17.27 6.22
C THR A 51 1.50 17.14 7.72
N GLY A 52 2.49 16.64 8.48
CA GLY A 52 2.29 16.25 9.88
C GLY A 52 1.46 14.96 10.05
N ALA A 53 1.21 14.21 8.95
CA ALA A 53 0.38 13.02 8.96
C ALA A 53 0.98 11.91 9.85
N GLU A 54 0.12 11.12 10.49
CA GLU A 54 0.52 9.84 11.09
C GLU A 54 0.90 8.85 9.98
N LEU A 55 1.82 7.94 10.28
CA LEU A 55 2.19 6.83 9.41
C LEU A 55 1.56 5.54 9.95
N ALA A 56 0.79 4.86 9.11
CA ALA A 56 0.17 3.58 9.41
C ALA A 56 0.74 2.47 8.52
N VAL A 57 1.13 1.37 9.14
CA VAL A 57 1.59 0.16 8.45
C VAL A 57 1.06 -1.08 9.19
N HIS A 58 1.02 -2.23 8.52
CA HIS A 58 0.68 -3.48 9.19
C HIS A 58 1.76 -3.87 10.23
N GLU A 59 1.35 -4.43 11.37
CA GLU A 59 2.27 -4.79 12.47
C GLU A 59 3.41 -5.72 12.04
N ALA A 60 3.16 -6.63 11.09
CA ALA A 60 4.19 -7.52 10.55
C ALA A 60 5.23 -6.77 9.69
N GLU A 61 4.85 -5.70 8.98
CA GLU A 61 5.80 -4.84 8.25
C GLU A 61 6.69 -4.04 9.20
N ALA A 62 6.12 -3.51 10.28
CA ALA A 62 6.88 -2.78 11.31
C ALA A 62 7.96 -3.65 11.97
N SER A 63 7.72 -4.97 12.04
CA SER A 63 8.64 -5.95 12.61
C SER A 63 9.78 -6.33 11.65
N VAL A 64 9.58 -6.19 10.34
CA VAL A 64 10.63 -6.41 9.35
C VAL A 64 11.68 -5.33 9.54
N LYS A 65 12.93 -5.72 9.82
CA LYS A 65 14.05 -4.76 9.87
C LYS A 65 14.20 -4.13 8.48
N MET A 66 13.44 -3.06 8.24
CA MET A 66 13.40 -2.28 7.00
C MET A 66 14.78 -1.76 6.53
N GLY A 67 15.85 -2.13 7.22
CA GLY A 67 17.18 -1.57 7.03
C GLY A 67 18.15 -2.36 6.15
N GLY A 68 17.98 -3.66 5.97
CA GLY A 68 19.03 -4.49 5.32
C GLY A 68 19.00 -4.39 3.80
N PHE A 69 17.90 -4.73 3.20
CA PHE A 69 17.76 -4.78 1.73
C PHE A 69 17.61 -3.39 1.10
N ALA A 70 16.84 -2.51 1.73
CA ALA A 70 16.71 -1.12 1.29
C ALA A 70 18.05 -0.35 1.35
N ARG A 71 18.89 -0.60 2.37
CA ARG A 71 20.26 -0.05 2.45
C ARG A 71 21.16 -0.58 1.34
N LEU A 72 21.05 -1.86 0.99
CA LEU A 72 21.83 -2.46 -0.08
C LEU A 72 21.46 -1.85 -1.44
N LEU A 73 20.18 -1.72 -1.75
CA LEU A 73 19.69 -1.11 -3.00
C LEU A 73 20.01 0.39 -3.07
N SER A 74 19.87 1.13 -1.98
CA SER A 74 20.23 2.55 -1.90
C SER A 74 21.73 2.78 -2.13
N SER A 75 22.58 1.92 -1.58
CA SER A 75 24.04 2.02 -1.80
C SER A 75 24.41 1.75 -3.26
N MET A 76 23.67 0.88 -3.95
CA MET A 76 23.88 0.58 -5.38
C MET A 76 23.35 1.68 -6.31
N ALA A 77 22.31 2.41 -5.89
CA ALA A 77 21.70 3.50 -6.66
C ALA A 77 22.33 4.88 -6.42
N GLY A 78 23.37 4.99 -5.56
CA GLY A 78 24.03 6.26 -5.25
C GLY A 78 23.16 7.28 -4.51
N GLY A 79 22.01 6.83 -3.95
CA GLY A 79 21.05 7.68 -3.25
C GLY A 79 21.25 7.71 -1.73
N SER A 80 20.98 8.86 -1.11
CA SER A 80 20.89 8.98 0.33
C SER A 80 19.51 8.49 0.77
N PHE A 81 19.44 7.25 1.24
CA PHE A 81 18.21 6.67 1.79
C PHE A 81 18.00 7.19 3.21
N SER A 82 17.08 8.09 3.40
CA SER A 82 16.61 8.44 4.75
C SER A 82 15.86 7.26 5.33
N ARG A 83 16.22 6.86 6.55
CA ARG A 83 15.48 5.80 7.26
C ARG A 83 14.00 6.22 7.34
N PRO A 84 13.07 5.34 6.93
CA PRO A 84 11.64 5.67 7.06
C PRO A 84 11.32 5.94 8.53
N PRO A 85 10.42 6.90 8.79
CA PRO A 85 9.99 7.19 10.16
C PRO A 85 9.34 5.96 10.79
N GLN A 86 9.37 5.90 12.12
CA GLN A 86 8.63 4.86 12.83
C GLN A 86 7.13 5.10 12.62
N PRO A 87 6.33 4.04 12.38
CA PRO A 87 4.88 4.17 12.28
C PRO A 87 4.27 4.52 13.65
N GLU A 88 3.34 5.45 13.66
CA GLU A 88 2.54 5.77 14.85
C GLU A 88 1.37 4.81 15.01
N ARG A 89 0.87 4.26 13.91
CA ARG A 89 -0.28 3.37 13.90
C ARG A 89 0.08 2.01 13.31
N LEU A 90 -0.16 0.94 14.09
CA LEU A 90 -0.03 -0.44 13.63
C LEU A 90 -1.39 -0.97 13.23
N LEU A 91 -1.49 -1.45 11.98
CA LEU A 91 -2.73 -1.99 11.41
C LEU A 91 -2.76 -3.52 11.51
N ARG A 92 -3.98 -4.05 11.59
CA ARG A 92 -4.29 -5.48 11.60
C ARG A 92 -5.42 -5.78 10.61
N ASP A 93 -5.56 -7.05 10.27
CA ASP A 93 -6.68 -7.52 9.45
C ASP A 93 -8.03 -7.16 10.10
N GLY A 94 -8.92 -6.57 9.30
CA GLY A 94 -10.25 -6.13 9.73
C GLY A 94 -10.30 -4.75 10.40
N ASP A 95 -9.17 -4.08 10.61
CA ASP A 95 -9.19 -2.70 11.11
C ASP A 95 -9.91 -1.78 10.13
N ILE A 96 -10.55 -0.74 10.68
CA ILE A 96 -11.20 0.30 9.89
C ILE A 96 -10.36 1.58 9.94
N ILE A 97 -10.08 2.12 8.76
CA ILE A 97 -9.53 3.47 8.59
C ILE A 97 -10.69 4.40 8.26
N GLU A 98 -10.91 5.37 9.12
CA GLU A 98 -11.99 6.36 8.95
C GLU A 98 -11.41 7.77 8.92
N ILE A 99 -11.68 8.51 7.85
CA ILE A 99 -11.23 9.89 7.64
C ILE A 99 -12.32 10.65 6.86
N ASP A 100 -12.95 11.64 7.49
CA ASP A 100 -13.90 12.58 6.84
C ASP A 100 -14.97 11.89 5.96
N GLY A 101 -15.55 10.80 6.46
CA GLY A 101 -16.54 9.99 5.76
C GLY A 101 -15.98 8.94 4.80
N LEU A 102 -14.68 8.87 4.64
CA LEU A 102 -14.03 7.74 3.97
C LEU A 102 -13.87 6.58 4.95
N HIS A 103 -14.27 5.39 4.53
CA HIS A 103 -14.17 4.17 5.33
C HIS A 103 -13.47 3.09 4.52
N PHE A 104 -12.31 2.63 4.99
CA PHE A 104 -11.58 1.53 4.38
C PHE A 104 -11.36 0.42 5.38
N THR A 105 -11.69 -0.81 4.99
CA THR A 105 -11.33 -2.02 5.74
C THR A 105 -9.92 -2.46 5.33
N VAL A 106 -9.08 -2.71 6.31
CA VAL A 106 -7.76 -3.30 6.11
C VAL A 106 -7.93 -4.81 5.88
N LEU A 107 -7.49 -5.28 4.74
CA LEU A 107 -7.41 -6.70 4.41
C LEU A 107 -5.94 -7.13 4.48
N HIS A 108 -5.57 -7.98 5.40
CA HIS A 108 -4.21 -8.55 5.43
C HIS A 108 -4.08 -9.53 4.26
N THR A 109 -3.21 -9.19 3.31
CA THR A 109 -2.97 -9.92 2.05
C THR A 109 -1.49 -10.29 1.91
N PRO A 110 -0.94 -11.10 2.83
CA PRO A 110 0.47 -11.45 2.83
C PRO A 110 0.84 -12.36 1.67
N GLY A 111 2.15 -12.37 1.34
CA GLY A 111 2.74 -13.25 0.34
C GLY A 111 3.76 -12.55 -0.55
N HIS A 112 3.48 -11.34 -1.03
CA HIS A 112 4.46 -10.44 -1.63
C HIS A 112 5.39 -9.84 -0.55
N SER A 113 4.82 -9.49 0.59
CA SER A 113 5.52 -9.20 1.83
C SER A 113 4.81 -9.85 3.02
N PRO A 114 5.45 -9.99 4.19
CA PRO A 114 4.81 -10.59 5.36
C PRO A 114 3.64 -9.79 5.92
N GLY A 115 3.67 -8.48 5.80
CA GLY A 115 2.64 -7.58 6.29
C GLY A 115 1.91 -6.83 5.19
N GLY A 116 1.91 -7.34 3.95
CA GLY A 116 1.17 -6.75 2.85
C GLY A 116 -0.31 -6.62 3.16
N ILE A 117 -0.88 -5.45 2.90
CA ILE A 117 -2.32 -5.18 3.08
C ILE A 117 -2.94 -4.65 1.81
N SER A 118 -4.25 -4.85 1.71
CA SER A 118 -5.11 -4.17 0.76
C SER A 118 -6.15 -3.33 1.51
N LEU A 119 -6.57 -2.20 0.94
CA LEU A 119 -7.56 -1.31 1.55
C LEU A 119 -8.84 -1.33 0.73
N TYR A 120 -9.91 -1.86 1.30
CA TYR A 120 -11.20 -1.99 0.63
C TYR A 120 -12.23 -1.02 1.17
N GLY A 121 -12.88 -0.26 0.30
CA GLY A 121 -13.98 0.65 0.64
C GLY A 121 -14.52 1.38 -0.58
N HIS A 122 -15.73 1.90 -0.48
CA HIS A 122 -16.35 2.73 -1.53
C HIS A 122 -16.36 2.10 -2.93
N GLY A 123 -16.53 0.78 -3.04
CA GLY A 123 -16.53 0.08 -4.33
C GLY A 123 -15.15 -0.04 -4.97
N MET A 124 -14.07 0.19 -4.23
CA MET A 124 -12.71 0.09 -4.71
C MET A 124 -11.80 -0.63 -3.71
N VAL A 125 -10.69 -1.18 -4.21
CA VAL A 125 -9.64 -1.78 -3.39
C VAL A 125 -8.26 -1.34 -3.89
N PHE A 126 -7.43 -0.84 -2.98
CA PHE A 126 -6.02 -0.55 -3.21
C PHE A 126 -5.22 -1.77 -2.80
N THR A 127 -4.58 -2.45 -3.74
CA THR A 127 -4.00 -3.78 -3.50
C THR A 127 -2.49 -3.77 -3.26
N GLY A 128 -1.83 -2.59 -3.38
CA GLY A 128 -0.37 -2.56 -3.39
C GLY A 128 0.14 -3.59 -4.40
N ASP A 129 1.11 -4.39 -4.00
CA ASP A 129 1.72 -5.41 -4.84
C ASP A 129 1.14 -6.82 -4.61
N THR A 130 -0.15 -6.89 -4.30
CA THR A 130 -0.86 -8.17 -4.15
C THR A 130 -1.45 -8.65 -5.48
N LEU A 131 -2.31 -7.83 -6.10
CA LEU A 131 -3.03 -8.15 -7.34
C LEU A 131 -2.85 -7.02 -8.34
N PHE A 132 -2.46 -7.36 -9.57
CA PHE A 132 -2.31 -6.45 -10.70
C PHE A 132 -3.29 -6.79 -11.81
N ASN A 133 -3.36 -5.93 -12.82
CA ASN A 133 -4.11 -6.21 -14.05
C ASN A 133 -3.48 -7.42 -14.76
N TYR A 134 -4.20 -8.56 -14.74
CA TYR A 134 -3.76 -9.88 -15.24
C TYR A 134 -2.44 -10.37 -14.64
N GLY A 135 -2.13 -10.00 -13.43
CA GLY A 135 -0.89 -10.36 -12.76
C GLY A 135 -1.02 -10.42 -11.25
N VAL A 136 0.04 -10.88 -10.60
CA VAL A 136 0.19 -10.89 -9.14
C VAL A 136 1.57 -10.40 -8.75
N GLY A 137 1.72 -9.98 -7.52
CA GLY A 137 2.98 -9.51 -6.98
C GLY A 137 4.08 -10.57 -7.04
N ARG A 138 5.30 -10.11 -7.12
CA ARG A 138 6.48 -10.97 -7.03
C ARG A 138 6.57 -11.60 -5.64
N SER A 139 6.98 -12.86 -5.58
CA SER A 139 6.97 -13.63 -4.33
C SER A 139 8.18 -14.55 -4.17
N ASP A 140 9.31 -14.20 -4.80
CA ASP A 140 10.55 -14.95 -4.81
C ASP A 140 11.66 -14.36 -3.92
N PHE A 141 11.37 -13.31 -3.16
CA PHE A 141 12.29 -12.73 -2.18
C PHE A 141 12.21 -13.44 -0.81
N PRO A 142 13.26 -13.34 0.01
CA PRO A 142 13.22 -13.82 1.39
C PRO A 142 12.06 -13.21 2.18
N GLY A 143 11.25 -14.05 2.82
CA GLY A 143 10.04 -13.61 3.54
C GLY A 143 8.77 -13.59 2.70
N CYS A 144 8.88 -13.76 1.37
CA CYS A 144 7.74 -13.88 0.45
C CYS A 144 7.28 -15.34 0.31
N SER A 145 6.04 -15.53 -0.14
CA SER A 145 5.45 -16.85 -0.40
C SER A 145 4.39 -16.78 -1.48
N HIS A 146 4.67 -17.38 -2.64
CA HIS A 146 3.70 -17.43 -3.74
C HIS A 146 2.40 -18.13 -3.33
N ARG A 147 2.52 -19.25 -2.61
CA ARG A 147 1.34 -19.97 -2.09
C ARG A 147 0.48 -19.08 -1.19
N GLN A 148 1.10 -18.30 -0.30
CA GLN A 148 0.38 -17.41 0.60
C GLN A 148 -0.24 -16.23 -0.17
N LEU A 149 0.46 -15.67 -1.16
CA LEU A 149 -0.04 -14.61 -2.02
C LEU A 149 -1.33 -15.04 -2.75
N ILE A 150 -1.29 -16.19 -3.43
CA ILE A 150 -2.46 -16.73 -4.13
C ILE A 150 -3.60 -17.04 -3.16
N GLN A 151 -3.30 -17.59 -1.97
CA GLN A 151 -4.29 -17.81 -0.94
C GLN A 151 -4.94 -16.51 -0.47
N SER A 152 -4.14 -15.47 -0.22
CA SER A 152 -4.63 -14.13 0.16
C SER A 152 -5.56 -13.55 -0.90
N ILE A 153 -5.17 -13.59 -2.17
CA ILE A 153 -5.99 -13.12 -3.28
C ILE A 153 -7.33 -13.89 -3.31
N LYS A 154 -7.28 -15.22 -3.30
CA LYS A 154 -8.49 -16.07 -3.40
C LYS A 154 -9.45 -15.86 -2.25
N THR A 155 -8.94 -15.71 -1.02
CA THR A 155 -9.80 -15.63 0.16
C THR A 155 -10.25 -14.22 0.51
N LYS A 156 -9.44 -13.19 0.21
CA LYS A 156 -9.73 -11.81 0.59
C LYS A 156 -10.24 -10.99 -0.59
N LEU A 157 -9.55 -11.03 -1.73
CA LEU A 157 -9.90 -10.16 -2.86
C LEU A 157 -10.98 -10.78 -3.74
N MET A 158 -10.89 -12.09 -4.03
CA MET A 158 -11.91 -12.76 -4.87
C MET A 158 -13.25 -12.95 -4.15
N SER A 159 -13.38 -12.62 -2.87
CA SER A 159 -14.65 -12.54 -2.16
C SER A 159 -15.40 -11.21 -2.35
N LEU A 160 -14.71 -10.20 -2.88
CA LEU A 160 -15.29 -8.87 -3.15
C LEU A 160 -16.23 -8.90 -4.37
N PRO A 161 -17.17 -7.95 -4.50
CA PRO A 161 -18.06 -7.82 -5.66
C PRO A 161 -17.26 -7.69 -6.97
N ASP A 162 -17.82 -8.20 -8.08
CA ASP A 162 -17.17 -8.18 -9.40
C ASP A 162 -16.88 -6.77 -9.94
N ASP A 163 -17.73 -5.81 -9.61
CA ASP A 163 -17.62 -4.40 -10.01
C ASP A 163 -16.65 -3.59 -9.15
N THR A 164 -16.04 -4.20 -8.12
CA THR A 164 -15.02 -3.54 -7.30
C THR A 164 -13.82 -3.14 -8.16
N LEU A 165 -13.52 -1.85 -8.21
CA LEU A 165 -12.34 -1.31 -8.89
C LEU A 165 -11.07 -1.69 -8.11
N VAL A 166 -10.08 -2.19 -8.82
CA VAL A 166 -8.76 -2.55 -8.27
C VAL A 166 -7.75 -1.49 -8.68
N TYR A 167 -7.13 -0.85 -7.70
CA TYR A 167 -6.02 0.08 -7.87
C TYR A 167 -4.74 -0.59 -7.36
N PRO A 168 -3.91 -1.16 -8.24
CA PRO A 168 -2.66 -1.82 -7.86
C PRO A 168 -1.55 -0.80 -7.57
N GLY A 169 -0.47 -1.27 -6.96
CA GLY A 169 0.75 -0.47 -6.79
C GLY A 169 1.42 -0.14 -8.12
N HIS A 170 1.32 -1.04 -9.09
CA HIS A 170 1.90 -0.88 -10.42
C HIS A 170 0.92 -1.29 -11.53
N GLY A 171 1.04 -0.62 -12.69
CA GLY A 171 0.23 -0.89 -13.87
C GLY A 171 -1.15 -0.23 -13.84
N PRO A 172 -2.03 -0.59 -14.79
CA PRO A 172 -3.36 0.00 -14.90
C PRO A 172 -4.33 -0.60 -13.89
N ALA A 173 -5.40 0.15 -13.61
CA ALA A 173 -6.54 -0.35 -12.83
C ALA A 173 -7.26 -1.48 -13.58
N THR A 174 -7.97 -2.31 -12.80
CA THR A 174 -8.81 -3.41 -13.28
C THR A 174 -10.03 -3.56 -12.40
N THR A 175 -10.76 -4.67 -12.50
CA THR A 175 -11.86 -5.02 -11.59
C THR A 175 -11.69 -6.44 -11.04
N ILE A 176 -12.28 -6.69 -9.89
CA ILE A 176 -12.28 -8.05 -9.30
C ILE A 176 -12.88 -9.07 -10.28
N GLY A 177 -13.92 -8.69 -11.00
CA GLY A 177 -14.57 -9.57 -11.97
C GLY A 177 -13.68 -9.88 -13.18
N GLU A 178 -12.89 -8.94 -13.68
CA GLU A 178 -11.92 -9.18 -14.75
C GLU A 178 -10.83 -10.13 -14.30
N GLU A 179 -10.26 -9.88 -13.12
CA GLU A 179 -9.21 -10.73 -12.57
C GLU A 179 -9.69 -12.14 -12.26
N ARG A 180 -10.92 -12.29 -11.72
CA ARG A 180 -11.53 -13.61 -11.45
C ARG A 180 -11.69 -14.43 -12.72
N ARG A 181 -12.00 -13.80 -13.87
CA ARG A 181 -12.23 -14.48 -15.16
C ARG A 181 -10.96 -14.74 -15.96
N GLY A 182 -9.98 -13.86 -15.86
CA GLY A 182 -8.90 -13.82 -16.83
C GLY A 182 -7.48 -13.82 -16.28
N ASN A 183 -7.30 -13.65 -14.96
CA ASN A 183 -5.95 -13.64 -14.40
C ASN A 183 -5.34 -15.06 -14.44
N PRO A 184 -4.19 -15.24 -15.13
CA PRO A 184 -3.61 -16.57 -15.33
C PRO A 184 -3.02 -17.23 -14.08
N PHE A 185 -2.98 -16.52 -12.94
CA PHE A 185 -2.44 -17.01 -11.67
C PHE A 185 -3.53 -17.47 -10.69
N LEU A 186 -4.83 -17.28 -11.00
CA LEU A 186 -5.95 -17.52 -10.07
C LEU A 186 -6.82 -18.75 -10.38
#